data_9c688901d9bd725af6167da4cdb71da7
#
_entry.id   9c688901d9bd725af6167da4cdb71da7
#
_cell.length_a   1.000
_cell.length_b   1.000
_cell.length_c   1.000
_cell.angle_alpha   90.00
_cell.angle_beta   90.00
_cell.angle_gamma   90.00
#
_symmetry.space_group_name_H-M   'P 1'
#
loop_
_entity.id
_entity.type
_entity.pdbx_description
1 polymer ?
#
loop_
_entity_poly.entity_id
_entity_poly.type
_entity_poly.pdbx_seq_one_letter_code
_entity_poly.pdbx_strand_id
1 'polypeptide(L)'
;MINITEYIYINADTNKVWSYLTDFSKSLSFNRFHTNLELPVNYSLSKMDAFKIMHNFGFGNYEMIAKIVDYSPPKYINLSEYCPDDPSLGFPHDINFYIESILQKSKLTYQVKGTYGGKVQDLSFKPILKGVMKEELIKIKNAIESSETEQDSFTSKTVHPI
;
A
#
# COMPACT_ATOMS: atom_id res chain seq x y z
N MET A 1 -2.52 21.55 0.25
CA MET A 1 -2.52 20.20 0.85
C MET A 1 -3.30 19.25 -0.04
N ILE A 2 -2.73 18.13 -0.37
CA ILE A 2 -3.36 17.02 -1.08
C ILE A 2 -4.12 16.18 -0.04
N ASN A 3 -5.33 15.77 -0.39
CA ASN A 3 -6.11 14.77 0.31
C ASN A 3 -6.88 13.99 -0.75
N ILE A 4 -6.55 12.71 -0.92
CA ILE A 4 -7.13 11.82 -1.91
C ILE A 4 -7.59 10.57 -1.19
N THR A 5 -8.77 10.09 -1.54
CA THR A 5 -9.29 8.79 -1.08
C THR A 5 -9.81 8.03 -2.29
N GLU A 6 -9.32 6.81 -2.48
CA GLU A 6 -9.75 5.86 -3.49
C GLU A 6 -10.09 4.54 -2.83
N TYR A 7 -10.91 3.71 -3.45
CA TYR A 7 -11.24 2.40 -2.92
C TYR A 7 -11.47 1.38 -4.03
N ILE A 8 -11.37 0.10 -3.66
CA ILE A 8 -11.65 -1.03 -4.53
C ILE A 8 -12.30 -2.16 -3.74
N TYR A 9 -13.14 -2.95 -4.40
CA TYR A 9 -13.67 -4.20 -3.84
C TYR A 9 -12.81 -5.38 -4.28
N ILE A 10 -12.43 -6.22 -3.31
CA ILE A 10 -11.57 -7.39 -3.49
C ILE A 10 -12.38 -8.61 -3.10
N ASN A 11 -12.38 -9.64 -3.94
CA ASN A 11 -13.07 -10.90 -3.68
C ASN A 11 -12.20 -11.80 -2.79
N ALA A 12 -11.97 -11.36 -1.58
CA ALA A 12 -11.22 -12.04 -0.53
C ALA A 12 -11.67 -11.53 0.84
N ASP A 13 -11.44 -12.31 1.89
CA ASP A 13 -11.70 -11.88 3.25
C ASP A 13 -10.68 -10.84 3.75
N THR A 14 -11.03 -10.17 4.84
CA THR A 14 -10.21 -9.08 5.40
C THR A 14 -8.84 -9.53 5.89
N ASN A 15 -8.70 -10.77 6.37
CA ASN A 15 -7.41 -11.28 6.85
C ASN A 15 -6.44 -11.50 5.70
N LYS A 16 -6.93 -12.00 4.56
CA LYS A 16 -6.13 -12.18 3.35
C LYS A 16 -5.65 -10.84 2.79
N VAL A 17 -6.56 -9.85 2.71
CA VAL A 17 -6.21 -8.49 2.30
C VAL A 17 -5.19 -7.87 3.26
N TRP A 18 -5.38 -8.02 4.56
CA TRP A 18 -4.44 -7.58 5.60
C TRP A 18 -3.06 -8.19 5.44
N SER A 19 -2.99 -9.52 5.33
CA SER A 19 -1.72 -10.24 5.18
C SER A 19 -0.95 -9.79 3.94
N TYR A 20 -1.67 -9.50 2.84
CA TYR A 20 -1.05 -9.00 1.62
C TYR A 20 -0.54 -7.56 1.78
N LEU A 21 -1.35 -6.67 2.36
CA LEU A 21 -0.97 -5.26 2.57
C LEU A 21 0.22 -5.10 3.51
N THR A 22 0.31 -5.95 4.53
CA THR A 22 1.39 -5.88 5.54
C THR A 22 2.65 -6.64 5.12
N ASP A 23 2.61 -7.36 4.01
CA ASP A 23 3.80 -7.79 3.28
C ASP A 23 4.27 -6.63 2.38
N PHE A 24 4.97 -5.68 2.99
CA PHE A 24 5.41 -4.46 2.30
C PHE A 24 6.30 -4.73 1.10
N SER A 25 7.03 -5.85 1.10
CA SER A 25 7.84 -6.25 -0.06
C SER A 25 7.00 -6.49 -1.31
N LYS A 26 5.73 -6.87 -1.14
CA LYS A 26 4.75 -7.05 -2.22
C LYS A 26 3.90 -5.81 -2.42
N SER A 27 3.22 -5.35 -1.38
CA SER A 27 2.21 -4.31 -1.48
C SER A 27 2.77 -2.97 -1.97
N LEU A 28 3.95 -2.56 -1.48
CA LEU A 28 4.56 -1.30 -1.85
C LEU A 28 5.36 -1.36 -3.16
N SER A 29 5.66 -2.55 -3.70
CA SER A 29 6.35 -2.70 -4.98
C SER A 29 5.52 -2.26 -6.19
N PHE A 30 4.21 -2.13 -6.04
CA PHE A 30 3.31 -1.72 -7.13
C PHE A 30 3.27 -0.23 -7.38
N ASN A 31 3.72 0.59 -6.42
CA ASN A 31 3.76 2.02 -6.60
C ASN A 31 4.94 2.41 -7.50
N ARG A 32 4.64 3.04 -8.64
CA ARG A 32 5.66 3.41 -9.64
C ARG A 32 6.65 4.47 -9.14
N PHE A 33 6.35 5.18 -8.07
CA PHE A 33 7.26 6.14 -7.46
C PHE A 33 8.31 5.44 -6.58
N HIS A 34 8.07 4.21 -6.13
CA HIS A 34 9.01 3.45 -5.33
C HIS A 34 10.07 2.79 -6.22
N THR A 35 11.32 3.14 -6.05
CA THR A 35 12.43 2.58 -6.84
C THR A 35 13.29 1.60 -6.05
N ASN A 36 13.30 1.68 -4.72
CA ASN A 36 13.94 0.74 -3.83
C ASN A 36 13.23 0.70 -2.48
N LEU A 37 13.27 -0.45 -1.83
CA LEU A 37 12.66 -0.71 -0.52
C LEU A 37 13.65 -1.49 0.35
N GLU A 38 14.04 -0.92 1.49
CA GLU A 38 14.95 -1.55 2.44
C GLU A 38 14.16 -1.98 3.69
N LEU A 39 13.77 -3.26 3.70
CA LEU A 39 13.08 -3.89 4.82
C LEU A 39 14.04 -4.71 5.66
N PRO A 40 13.89 -4.73 7.00
CA PRO A 40 14.62 -5.66 7.85
C PRO A 40 14.32 -7.11 7.46
N VAL A 41 15.31 -8.00 7.58
CA VAL A 41 15.11 -9.43 7.35
C VAL A 41 14.14 -9.98 8.40
N ASN A 42 13.10 -10.71 7.95
CA ASN A 42 12.06 -11.28 8.82
C ASN A 42 11.32 -10.24 9.67
N TYR A 43 11.02 -9.08 9.08
CA TYR A 43 10.23 -8.06 9.76
C TYR A 43 8.81 -8.52 10.11
N SER A 44 8.27 -7.93 11.17
CA SER A 44 6.85 -8.01 11.49
C SER A 44 6.39 -6.64 12.00
N LEU A 45 5.12 -6.31 11.84
CA LEU A 45 4.57 -5.02 12.28
C LEU A 45 4.85 -4.72 13.76
N SER A 46 4.84 -5.74 14.62
CA SER A 46 5.09 -5.60 16.05
C SER A 46 6.56 -5.36 16.42
N LYS A 47 7.50 -5.53 15.46
CA LYS A 47 8.94 -5.40 15.67
C LYS A 47 9.59 -4.35 14.80
N MET A 48 8.83 -3.72 13.92
CA MET A 48 9.34 -2.74 12.97
C MET A 48 8.56 -1.44 13.11
N ASP A 49 9.26 -0.40 13.55
CA ASP A 49 8.66 0.94 13.69
C ASP A 49 8.75 1.74 12.39
N ALA A 50 9.79 1.51 11.58
CA ALA A 50 10.04 2.23 10.35
C ALA A 50 10.96 1.43 9.40
N PHE A 51 10.93 1.81 8.12
CA PHE A 51 11.81 1.29 7.07
C PHE A 51 12.12 2.37 6.05
N LYS A 52 13.15 2.13 5.23
CA LYS A 52 13.56 3.06 4.18
C LYS A 52 12.89 2.74 2.87
N ILE A 53 12.51 3.80 2.15
CA ILE A 53 11.93 3.71 0.83
C ILE A 53 12.53 4.80 -0.07
N MET A 54 12.94 4.42 -1.26
CA MET A 54 13.44 5.37 -2.25
C MET A 54 12.32 5.75 -3.20
N HIS A 55 12.01 7.03 -3.28
CA HIS A 55 11.02 7.59 -4.19
C HIS A 55 11.67 8.32 -5.36
N ASN A 56 11.06 8.20 -6.54
CA ASN A 56 11.33 9.05 -7.69
C ASN A 56 10.02 9.62 -8.22
N PHE A 57 9.78 10.89 -7.93
CA PHE A 57 8.59 11.61 -8.39
C PHE A 57 8.78 12.30 -9.77
N GLY A 58 9.87 11.98 -10.49
CA GLY A 58 10.21 12.58 -11.78
C GLY A 58 11.22 13.74 -11.71
N PHE A 59 11.59 14.18 -10.51
CA PHE A 59 12.52 15.29 -10.28
C PHE A 59 13.77 14.89 -9.48
N GLY A 60 14.02 13.62 -9.33
CA GLY A 60 15.14 13.04 -8.58
C GLY A 60 14.71 11.96 -7.61
N ASN A 61 15.72 11.33 -7.02
CA ASN A 61 15.51 10.29 -6.01
C ASN A 61 15.54 10.93 -4.62
N TYR A 62 14.56 10.55 -3.79
CA TYR A 62 14.46 10.97 -2.40
C TYR A 62 14.46 9.71 -1.52
N GLU A 63 15.41 9.62 -0.60
CA GLU A 63 15.35 8.64 0.48
C GLU A 63 14.32 9.10 1.51
N MET A 64 13.30 8.31 1.72
CA MET A 64 12.25 8.60 2.70
C MET A 64 12.21 7.50 3.76
N ILE A 65 11.78 7.87 4.94
CA ILE A 65 11.45 6.94 6.01
C ILE A 65 9.94 6.75 6.00
N ALA A 66 9.50 5.50 5.87
CA ALA A 66 8.13 5.11 6.11
C ALA A 66 8.01 4.63 7.55
N LYS A 67 7.35 5.41 8.40
CA LYS A 67 7.10 5.10 9.81
C LYS A 67 5.72 4.51 9.98
N ILE A 68 5.61 3.38 10.68
CA ILE A 68 4.33 2.82 11.11
C ILE A 68 3.84 3.65 12.30
N VAL A 69 2.74 4.39 12.12
CA VAL A 69 2.19 5.30 13.14
C VAL A 69 1.18 4.58 14.01
N ASP A 70 0.28 3.82 13.37
CA ASP A 70 -0.79 3.09 14.06
C ASP A 70 -1.31 1.95 13.20
N TYR A 71 -1.82 0.88 13.82
CA TYR A 71 -2.47 -0.21 13.12
C TYR A 71 -3.42 -1.01 14.01
N SER A 72 -4.45 -1.58 13.40
CA SER A 72 -5.46 -2.45 14.03
C SER A 72 -5.82 -3.59 13.10
N PRO A 73 -5.19 -4.78 13.25
CA PRO A 73 -5.49 -5.93 12.39
C PRO A 73 -6.93 -6.42 12.53
N PRO A 74 -7.57 -6.88 11.46
CA PRO A 74 -7.19 -6.76 10.06
C PRO A 74 -7.81 -5.52 9.37
N LYS A 75 -8.01 -4.42 10.09
CA LYS A 75 -8.92 -3.33 9.68
C LYS A 75 -8.21 -2.08 9.19
N TYR A 76 -7.02 -1.80 9.70
CA TYR A 76 -6.43 -0.48 9.52
C TYR A 76 -4.92 -0.48 9.70
N ILE A 77 -4.22 0.29 8.85
CA ILE A 77 -2.81 0.64 9.03
C ILE A 77 -2.56 2.07 8.54
N ASN A 78 -1.80 2.84 9.33
CA ASN A 78 -1.30 4.17 9.00
C ASN A 78 0.22 4.17 8.91
N LEU A 79 0.72 4.70 7.81
CA LEU A 79 2.13 4.98 7.59
C LEU A 79 2.32 6.48 7.40
N SER A 80 3.43 7.03 7.91
CA SER A 80 3.86 8.40 7.64
C SER A 80 5.21 8.38 6.93
N GLU A 81 5.29 9.02 5.77
CA GLU A 81 6.49 9.06 4.94
C GLU A 81 7.07 10.45 4.88
N TYR A 82 8.39 10.58 5.12
CA TYR A 82 9.11 11.84 5.13
C TYR A 82 10.60 11.66 4.86
N CYS A 83 11.26 12.70 4.33
CA CYS A 83 12.71 12.73 4.22
C CYS A 83 13.33 13.03 5.59
N PRO A 84 14.26 12.20 6.09
CA PRO A 84 14.82 12.36 7.43
C PRO A 84 15.66 13.63 7.59
N ASP A 85 16.39 14.05 6.54
CA ASP A 85 17.27 15.21 6.58
C ASP A 85 16.51 16.53 6.40
N ASP A 86 15.43 16.54 5.63
CA ASP A 86 14.55 17.69 5.44
C ASP A 86 13.09 17.23 5.23
N PRO A 87 12.26 17.30 6.27
CA PRO A 87 10.85 16.86 6.20
C PRO A 87 9.97 17.65 5.23
N SER A 88 10.47 18.74 4.63
CA SER A 88 9.75 19.50 3.61
C SER A 88 9.97 18.97 2.19
N LEU A 89 10.96 18.09 1.99
CA LEU A 89 11.31 17.53 0.70
C LEU A 89 10.57 16.22 0.41
N GLY A 90 10.53 15.85 -0.88
CA GLY A 90 10.14 14.52 -1.33
C GLY A 90 8.67 14.14 -1.13
N PHE A 91 7.77 15.10 -0.96
CA PHE A 91 6.36 14.85 -0.69
C PHE A 91 6.11 14.14 0.65
N PRO A 92 6.30 14.82 1.79
CA PRO A 92 5.90 14.26 3.08
C PRO A 92 4.39 14.02 3.12
N HIS A 93 3.98 12.80 3.51
CA HIS A 93 2.57 12.40 3.48
C HIS A 93 2.26 11.26 4.43
N ASP A 94 0.99 11.17 4.80
CA ASP A 94 0.41 10.05 5.52
C ASP A 94 -0.37 9.15 4.56
N ILE A 95 -0.19 7.86 4.73
CA ILE A 95 -0.90 6.79 4.03
C ILE A 95 -1.81 6.09 5.03
N ASN A 96 -3.09 5.95 4.68
CA ASN A 96 -4.03 5.17 5.46
C ASN A 96 -4.69 4.11 4.58
N PHE A 97 -4.63 2.86 5.03
CA PHE A 97 -5.41 1.78 4.47
C PHE A 97 -6.49 1.35 5.47
N TYR A 98 -7.73 1.29 5.00
CA TYR A 98 -8.86 0.77 5.76
C TYR A 98 -9.43 -0.45 5.04
N ILE A 99 -9.70 -1.52 5.78
CA ILE A 99 -10.26 -2.77 5.27
C ILE A 99 -11.58 -3.01 5.96
N GLU A 100 -12.65 -3.05 5.19
CA GLU A 100 -14.01 -3.29 5.66
C GLU A 100 -14.55 -4.59 5.06
N SER A 101 -15.17 -5.44 5.89
CA SER A 101 -15.88 -6.63 5.41
C SER A 101 -17.25 -6.23 4.84
N ILE A 102 -17.52 -6.62 3.60
CA ILE A 102 -18.80 -6.37 2.94
C ILE A 102 -19.32 -7.67 2.35
N LEU A 103 -20.24 -8.33 3.04
CA LEU A 103 -20.69 -9.67 2.69
C LEU A 103 -19.51 -10.65 2.65
N GLN A 104 -19.25 -11.27 1.49
CA GLN A 104 -18.11 -12.20 1.28
C GLN A 104 -16.88 -11.55 0.64
N LYS A 105 -16.84 -10.21 0.61
CA LYS A 105 -15.76 -9.42 -0.02
C LYS A 105 -15.18 -8.45 0.98
N SER A 106 -14.05 -7.87 0.63
CA SER A 106 -13.46 -6.74 1.34
C SER A 106 -13.53 -5.48 0.50
N LYS A 107 -13.75 -4.35 1.15
CA LYS A 107 -13.52 -3.02 0.58
C LYS A 107 -12.20 -2.51 1.13
N LEU A 108 -11.24 -2.31 0.26
CA LEU A 108 -9.96 -1.67 0.58
C LEU A 108 -10.06 -0.19 0.22
N THR A 109 -9.93 0.68 1.21
CA THR A 109 -9.86 2.13 1.03
C THR A 109 -8.43 2.59 1.26
N TYR A 110 -7.90 3.37 0.31
CA TYR A 110 -6.57 3.95 0.32
C TYR A 110 -6.69 5.48 0.37
N GLN A 111 -6.15 6.09 1.41
CA GLN A 111 -6.13 7.54 1.58
C GLN A 111 -4.71 8.05 1.70
N VAL A 112 -4.40 9.15 0.99
CA VAL A 112 -3.13 9.87 1.09
C VAL A 112 -3.40 11.32 1.45
N LYS A 113 -2.67 11.83 2.46
CA LYS A 113 -2.70 13.24 2.89
C LYS A 113 -1.28 13.77 2.96
N GLY A 114 -1.00 14.89 2.27
CA GLY A 114 0.35 15.47 2.27
C GLY A 114 0.43 16.77 1.51
N THR A 115 1.65 17.22 1.28
CA THR A 115 1.93 18.42 0.47
C THR A 115 3.19 18.24 -0.36
N TYR A 116 3.15 18.70 -1.61
CA TYR A 116 4.27 18.65 -2.55
C TYR A 116 4.98 20.01 -2.69
N GLY A 117 4.96 20.81 -1.63
CA GLY A 117 5.69 22.08 -1.55
C GLY A 117 4.85 23.34 -1.68
N GLY A 118 3.56 23.28 -2.01
CA GLY A 118 2.69 24.45 -2.06
C GLY A 118 1.41 24.23 -2.85
N LYS A 119 0.53 25.25 -2.87
CA LYS A 119 -0.82 25.10 -3.47
C LYS A 119 -0.78 24.75 -4.96
N VAL A 120 0.12 25.35 -5.72
CA VAL A 120 0.24 25.12 -7.18
C VAL A 120 0.80 23.74 -7.46
N GLN A 121 1.86 23.36 -6.75
CA GLN A 121 2.47 22.03 -6.85
C GLN A 121 1.48 20.95 -6.45
N ASP A 122 0.77 21.13 -5.34
CA ASP A 122 -0.27 20.21 -4.88
C ASP A 122 -1.39 20.03 -5.93
N LEU A 123 -1.84 21.13 -6.55
CA LEU A 123 -2.89 21.09 -7.56
C LEU A 123 -2.44 20.31 -8.81
N SER A 124 -1.20 20.51 -9.24
CA SER A 124 -0.62 19.84 -10.41
C SER A 124 -0.31 18.36 -10.14
N PHE A 125 0.16 18.04 -8.95
CA PHE A 125 0.54 16.67 -8.57
C PHE A 125 -0.65 15.78 -8.22
N LYS A 126 -1.71 16.36 -7.67
CA LYS A 126 -2.90 15.63 -7.20
C LYS A 126 -3.50 14.67 -8.24
N PRO A 127 -3.74 15.03 -9.51
CA PRO A 127 -4.29 14.11 -10.51
C PRO A 127 -3.32 12.97 -10.86
N ILE A 128 -2.02 13.21 -10.85
CA ILE A 128 -0.98 12.20 -11.10
C ILE A 128 -1.00 11.18 -9.98
N LEU A 129 -0.94 11.63 -8.72
CA LEU A 129 -0.99 10.77 -7.54
C LEU A 129 -2.28 9.95 -7.50
N LYS A 130 -3.42 10.56 -7.80
CA LYS A 130 -4.71 9.85 -7.90
C LYS A 130 -4.67 8.71 -8.92
N GLY A 131 -4.05 8.94 -10.07
CA GLY A 131 -3.86 7.91 -11.11
C GLY A 131 -3.01 6.75 -10.60
N VAL A 132 -1.90 7.04 -9.91
CA VAL A 132 -1.00 6.05 -9.32
C VAL A 132 -1.72 5.22 -8.25
N MET A 133 -2.46 5.85 -7.35
CA MET A 133 -3.23 5.16 -6.30
C MET A 133 -4.25 4.16 -6.89
N LYS A 134 -4.96 4.56 -7.95
CA LYS A 134 -5.91 3.67 -8.64
C LYS A 134 -5.21 2.47 -9.29
N GLU A 135 -4.09 2.70 -9.97
CA GLU A 135 -3.29 1.65 -10.60
C GLU A 135 -2.78 0.66 -9.56
N GLU A 136 -2.27 1.16 -8.44
CA GLU A 136 -1.78 0.37 -7.31
C GLU A 136 -2.89 -0.50 -6.70
N LEU A 137 -4.08 0.07 -6.42
CA LEU A 137 -5.23 -0.68 -5.94
C LEU A 137 -5.66 -1.81 -6.88
N ILE A 138 -5.63 -1.58 -8.19
CA ILE A 138 -5.94 -2.61 -9.20
C ILE A 138 -4.91 -3.74 -9.16
N LYS A 139 -3.61 -3.41 -9.05
CA LYS A 139 -2.53 -4.40 -8.97
C LYS A 139 -2.63 -5.23 -7.68
N ILE A 140 -2.89 -4.58 -6.54
CA ILE A 140 -3.12 -5.24 -5.24
C ILE A 140 -4.31 -6.20 -5.35
N LYS A 141 -5.45 -5.74 -5.87
CA LYS A 141 -6.63 -6.58 -6.08
C LYS A 141 -6.29 -7.81 -6.91
N ASN A 142 -5.68 -7.62 -8.08
CA ASN A 142 -5.37 -8.71 -8.99
C ASN A 142 -4.41 -9.73 -8.36
N ALA A 143 -3.42 -9.27 -7.61
CA ALA A 143 -2.48 -10.15 -6.92
C ALA A 143 -3.15 -10.98 -5.80
N ILE A 144 -4.07 -10.38 -5.05
CA ILE A 144 -4.81 -11.08 -4.01
C ILE A 144 -5.76 -12.13 -4.61
N GLU A 145 -6.51 -11.75 -5.66
CA GLU A 145 -7.52 -12.63 -6.28
C GLU A 145 -6.89 -13.77 -7.09
N SER A 146 -5.75 -13.55 -7.77
CA SER A 146 -5.06 -14.60 -8.54
C SER A 146 -4.49 -15.70 -7.64
N SER A 147 -4.10 -15.39 -6.41
CA SER A 147 -3.63 -16.41 -5.45
C SER A 147 -4.73 -17.39 -4.99
N GLU A 148 -6.01 -17.09 -5.19
CA GLU A 148 -7.13 -18.02 -4.92
C GLU A 148 -7.28 -19.07 -6.01
N THR A 149 -7.10 -18.67 -7.27
CA THR A 149 -7.27 -19.56 -8.41
C THR A 149 -6.24 -20.71 -8.40
N GLU A 150 -5.05 -20.48 -7.88
CA GLU A 150 -4.01 -21.51 -7.75
C GLU A 150 -4.30 -22.49 -6.60
N GLN A 151 -4.85 -22.05 -5.48
CA GLN A 151 -5.21 -22.93 -4.36
C GLN A 151 -6.39 -23.84 -4.69
N ASP A 152 -7.42 -23.33 -5.35
CA ASP A 152 -8.59 -24.12 -5.76
C ASP A 152 -8.24 -25.18 -6.84
N SER A 153 -7.28 -24.88 -7.70
CA SER A 153 -6.81 -25.83 -8.72
C SER A 153 -6.00 -26.99 -8.13
N PHE A 154 -5.35 -26.83 -6.99
CA PHE A 154 -4.62 -27.89 -6.28
C PHE A 154 -5.54 -28.79 -5.48
N THR A 155 -6.58 -28.26 -4.87
CA THR A 155 -7.55 -29.06 -4.08
C THR A 155 -8.47 -29.91 -4.95
N SER A 156 -8.76 -29.50 -6.18
CA SER A 156 -9.62 -30.27 -7.09
C SER A 156 -8.94 -31.49 -7.75
N LYS A 157 -7.60 -31.60 -7.65
CA LYS A 157 -6.83 -32.72 -8.25
C LYS A 157 -6.60 -33.93 -7.33
N THR A 158 -7.07 -33.89 -6.08
CA THR A 158 -6.74 -34.93 -5.07
C THR A 158 -7.92 -35.84 -4.71
N VAL A 159 -8.97 -35.93 -5.52
CA VAL A 159 -10.07 -36.89 -5.28
C VAL A 159 -10.25 -37.77 -6.52
N HIS A 160 -9.48 -38.86 -6.59
CA HIS A 160 -9.89 -40.09 -7.26
C HIS A 160 -9.86 -41.21 -6.22
N PRO A 161 -11.00 -41.70 -5.77
CA PRO A 161 -11.05 -42.98 -5.07
C PRO A 161 -10.91 -44.11 -6.10
N ILE A 162 -10.10 -45.07 -5.74
CA ILE A 162 -10.02 -46.43 -6.36
C ILE A 162 -11.26 -47.19 -6.00
#